data_0042c288d1f8c1d6d5ce48acd901403c
#
_entry.id   0042c288d1f8c1d6d5ce48acd901403c
#
_cell.length_a   1.000
_cell.length_b   1.000
_cell.length_c   1.000
_cell.angle_alpha   90.00
_cell.angle_beta   90.00
_cell.angle_gamma   90.00
#
_symmetry.space_group_name_H-M   'P 1'
#
loop_
_entity.id
_entity.type
_entity.pdbx_description
1 polymer ?
#
loop_
_entity_poly.entity_id
_entity_poly.type
_entity_poly.pdbx_seq_one_letter_code
_entity_poly.pdbx_strand_id
1 'polypeptide(L)'
;MFLLLRFLLPLLFLTQLVCADEMSSNKAKSIQAIKELGSSLKSSVQMAMKESGSIGALEYCNVVALDITKKLSESLKLTVSRTSLKTRNKKNIPDDWEQKSLSVFTAQHIAGEEIKNMYFHEIVTTNNNDRIYRFIKPIPMGKVCLTCHGSNISADLAHKIKELYPDDKAV
;
A
#
# COMPACT_ATOMS: atom_id res chain seq x y z
N MET A 1 -38.09 40.43 -12.91
CA MET A 1 -37.85 38.98 -12.85
C MET A 1 -36.39 38.62 -13.20
N PHE A 2 -35.43 39.49 -12.85
CA PHE A 2 -33.98 39.28 -13.16
C PHE A 2 -33.06 39.34 -11.93
N LEU A 3 -33.60 39.44 -10.72
CA LEU A 3 -32.80 39.62 -9.49
C LEU A 3 -32.49 38.33 -8.71
N LEU A 4 -33.16 37.21 -9.01
CA LEU A 4 -32.98 35.94 -8.27
C LEU A 4 -31.86 35.03 -8.80
N LEU A 5 -31.31 35.33 -9.99
CA LEU A 5 -30.30 34.44 -10.61
C LEU A 5 -28.83 34.74 -10.16
N ARG A 6 -28.60 35.89 -9.50
CA ARG A 6 -27.24 36.30 -9.07
C ARG A 6 -26.77 35.70 -7.74
N PHE A 7 -27.64 35.11 -6.95
CA PHE A 7 -27.29 34.52 -5.64
C PHE A 7 -26.96 33.02 -5.66
N LEU A 8 -27.29 32.30 -6.74
CA LEU A 8 -27.02 30.86 -6.84
C LEU A 8 -25.60 30.53 -7.33
N LEU A 9 -24.91 31.43 -8.01
CA LEU A 9 -23.55 31.18 -8.54
C LEU A 9 -22.45 31.07 -7.48
N PRO A 10 -22.42 31.86 -6.38
CA PRO A 10 -21.39 31.73 -5.38
C PRO A 10 -21.48 30.47 -4.53
N LEU A 11 -22.68 29.86 -4.37
CA LEU A 11 -22.83 28.64 -3.57
C LEU A 11 -22.27 27.41 -4.26
N LEU A 12 -22.32 27.32 -5.59
CA LEU A 12 -21.70 26.23 -6.36
C LEU A 12 -20.16 26.28 -6.30
N PHE A 13 -19.57 27.45 -6.23
CA PHE A 13 -18.10 27.61 -6.13
C PHE A 13 -17.55 27.19 -4.76
N LEU A 14 -18.30 27.41 -3.67
CA LEU A 14 -17.86 26.99 -2.33
C LEU A 14 -17.81 25.47 -2.17
N THR A 15 -18.73 24.73 -2.76
CA THR A 15 -18.77 23.27 -2.65
C THR A 15 -17.60 22.60 -3.41
N GLN A 16 -17.14 23.17 -4.51
CA GLN A 16 -15.99 22.65 -5.26
C GLN A 16 -14.67 22.86 -4.53
N LEU A 17 -14.49 23.98 -3.83
CA LEU A 17 -13.28 24.25 -3.03
C LEU A 17 -13.13 23.28 -1.85
N VAL A 18 -14.23 22.96 -1.15
CA VAL A 18 -14.20 22.04 -0.01
C VAL A 18 -13.83 20.61 -0.46
N CYS A 19 -14.38 20.12 -1.55
CA CYS A 19 -14.06 18.79 -2.08
C CYS A 19 -12.58 18.67 -2.55
N ALA A 20 -12.01 19.73 -3.13
CA ALA A 20 -10.63 19.73 -3.57
C ALA A 20 -9.65 19.70 -2.39
N ASP A 21 -9.95 20.42 -1.31
CA ASP A 21 -9.12 20.47 -0.10
C ASP A 21 -9.15 19.13 0.65
N GLU A 22 -10.31 18.50 0.78
CA GLU A 22 -10.46 17.17 1.37
C GLU A 22 -9.68 16.10 0.61
N MET A 23 -9.74 16.10 -0.71
CA MET A 23 -8.99 15.15 -1.56
C MET A 23 -7.47 15.35 -1.43
N SER A 24 -7.01 16.59 -1.38
CA SER A 24 -5.60 16.94 -1.14
C SER A 24 -5.14 16.46 0.23
N SER A 25 -5.93 16.68 1.27
CA SER A 25 -5.66 16.23 2.64
C SER A 25 -5.59 14.70 2.72
N ASN A 26 -6.54 13.97 2.13
CA ASN A 26 -6.56 12.51 2.12
C ASN A 26 -5.36 11.92 1.37
N LYS A 27 -4.97 12.51 0.25
CA LYS A 27 -3.75 12.13 -0.48
C LYS A 27 -2.50 12.33 0.37
N ALA A 28 -2.36 13.47 1.05
CA ALA A 28 -1.20 13.75 1.90
C ALA A 28 -1.09 12.75 3.05
N LYS A 29 -2.21 12.45 3.75
CA LYS A 29 -2.27 11.43 4.82
C LYS A 29 -1.90 10.04 4.29
N SER A 30 -2.37 9.66 3.12
CA SER A 30 -2.06 8.37 2.50
C SER A 30 -0.57 8.24 2.17
N ILE A 31 0.03 9.29 1.61
CA ILE A 31 1.47 9.32 1.33
C ILE A 31 2.29 9.21 2.63
N GLN A 32 1.88 9.92 3.68
CA GLN A 32 2.51 9.82 5.00
C GLN A 32 2.42 8.38 5.54
N ALA A 33 1.25 7.77 5.53
CA ALA A 33 1.04 6.39 5.98
C ALA A 33 1.95 5.39 5.25
N ILE A 34 2.07 5.50 3.93
CA ILE A 34 2.93 4.64 3.12
C ILE A 34 4.41 4.85 3.45
N LYS A 35 4.84 6.10 3.67
CA LYS A 35 6.22 6.42 4.05
C LYS A 35 6.57 5.85 5.42
N GLU A 36 5.68 5.99 6.40
CA GLU A 36 5.86 5.46 7.75
C GLU A 36 5.85 3.94 7.76
N LEU A 37 4.92 3.29 7.04
CA LEU A 37 4.91 1.84 6.88
C LEU A 37 6.20 1.33 6.26
N GLY A 38 6.63 1.92 5.14
CA GLY A 38 7.83 1.52 4.42
C GLY A 38 9.09 1.67 5.27
N SER A 39 9.24 2.77 6.01
CA SER A 39 10.39 2.99 6.90
C SER A 39 10.39 2.01 8.07
N SER A 40 9.25 1.78 8.72
CA SER A 40 9.12 0.85 9.85
C SER A 40 9.41 -0.59 9.45
N LEU A 41 8.85 -1.05 8.33
CA LEU A 41 9.12 -2.39 7.81
C LEU A 41 10.60 -2.57 7.44
N LYS A 42 11.18 -1.59 6.74
CA LYS A 42 12.59 -1.65 6.33
C LYS A 42 13.53 -1.70 7.53
N SER A 43 13.36 -0.83 8.51
CA SER A 43 14.20 -0.83 9.71
C SER A 43 14.06 -2.12 10.52
N SER A 44 12.84 -2.64 10.67
CA SER A 44 12.59 -3.91 11.35
C SER A 44 13.27 -5.09 10.66
N VAL A 45 13.18 -5.18 9.33
CA VAL A 45 13.86 -6.22 8.55
C VAL A 45 15.39 -6.10 8.68
N GLN A 46 15.92 -4.88 8.57
CA GLN A 46 17.37 -4.67 8.69
C GLN A 46 17.90 -5.06 10.08
N MET A 47 17.16 -4.75 11.12
CA MET A 47 17.52 -5.16 12.50
C MET A 47 17.49 -6.68 12.64
N ALA A 48 16.40 -7.33 12.25
CA ALA A 48 16.28 -8.79 12.33
C ALA A 48 17.34 -9.53 11.46
N MET A 49 17.66 -9.01 10.29
CA MET A 49 18.73 -9.54 9.43
C MET A 49 20.11 -9.47 10.12
N LYS A 50 20.39 -8.38 10.84
CA LYS A 50 21.66 -8.20 11.57
C LYS A 50 21.75 -9.12 12.77
N GLU A 51 20.65 -9.34 13.48
CA GLU A 51 20.63 -10.12 14.72
C GLU A 51 20.55 -11.63 14.48
N SER A 52 19.77 -12.06 13.49
CA SER A 52 19.40 -13.48 13.33
C SER A 52 19.50 -13.98 11.88
N GLY A 53 20.13 -13.22 10.99
CA GLY A 53 20.26 -13.58 9.58
C GLY A 53 18.93 -13.61 8.82
N SER A 54 18.95 -14.17 7.60
CA SER A 54 17.79 -14.15 6.71
C SER A 54 16.62 -15.02 7.20
N ILE A 55 16.89 -16.15 7.81
CA ILE A 55 15.87 -17.05 8.35
C ILE A 55 15.17 -16.40 9.55
N GLY A 56 15.94 -15.89 10.51
CA GLY A 56 15.38 -15.18 11.66
C GLY A 56 14.59 -13.91 11.25
N ALA A 57 15.08 -13.19 10.24
CA ALA A 57 14.33 -12.06 9.69
C ALA A 57 13.02 -12.47 9.04
N LEU A 58 12.96 -13.62 8.35
CA LEU A 58 11.74 -14.15 7.77
C LEU A 58 10.72 -14.51 8.86
N GLU A 59 11.14 -15.20 9.91
CA GLU A 59 10.30 -15.54 11.08
C GLU A 59 9.78 -14.30 11.79
N TYR A 60 10.65 -13.33 12.01
CA TYR A 60 10.29 -12.05 12.59
C TYR A 60 9.23 -11.33 11.73
N CYS A 61 9.43 -11.24 10.42
CA CYS A 61 8.49 -10.59 9.52
C CYS A 61 7.13 -11.31 9.46
N ASN A 62 7.12 -12.64 9.60
CA ASN A 62 5.88 -13.41 9.62
C ASN A 62 4.94 -12.98 10.76
N VAL A 63 5.53 -12.67 11.92
CA VAL A 63 4.78 -12.24 13.12
C VAL A 63 4.55 -10.73 13.13
N VAL A 64 5.60 -9.94 12.94
CA VAL A 64 5.61 -8.51 13.31
C VAL A 64 5.10 -7.61 12.18
N ALA A 65 5.22 -8.01 10.92
CA ALA A 65 4.84 -7.14 9.81
C ALA A 65 3.33 -6.79 9.78
N LEU A 66 2.47 -7.68 10.26
CA LEU A 66 1.03 -7.42 10.40
C LEU A 66 0.74 -6.47 11.57
N ASP A 67 1.46 -6.63 12.68
CA ASP A 67 1.33 -5.76 13.86
C ASP A 67 1.76 -4.33 13.58
N ILE A 68 2.85 -4.14 12.83
CA ILE A 68 3.30 -2.81 12.37
C ILE A 68 2.17 -2.16 11.55
N THR A 69 1.59 -2.90 10.59
CA THR A 69 0.52 -2.39 9.75
C THR A 69 -0.73 -2.03 10.56
N LYS A 70 -1.11 -2.89 11.53
CA LYS A 70 -2.26 -2.67 12.41
C LYS A 70 -2.05 -1.43 13.30
N LYS A 71 -0.91 -1.32 13.99
CA LYS A 71 -0.59 -0.17 14.85
C LYS A 71 -0.60 1.14 14.07
N LEU A 72 -0.08 1.12 12.84
CA LEU A 72 -0.11 2.31 11.98
C LEU A 72 -1.54 2.68 11.57
N SER A 73 -2.37 1.70 11.23
CA SER A 73 -3.78 1.92 10.91
C SER A 73 -4.53 2.58 12.07
N GLU A 74 -4.31 2.09 13.29
CA GLU A 74 -4.92 2.61 14.51
C GLU A 74 -4.46 4.04 14.82
N SER A 75 -3.14 4.30 14.72
CA SER A 75 -2.55 5.61 15.04
C SER A 75 -3.00 6.71 14.07
N LEU A 76 -3.13 6.39 12.78
CA LEU A 76 -3.53 7.34 11.73
C LEU A 76 -5.04 7.37 11.49
N LYS A 77 -5.80 6.47 12.12
CA LYS A 77 -7.25 6.26 11.87
C LYS A 77 -7.55 6.02 10.38
N LEU A 78 -6.71 5.20 9.75
CA LEU A 78 -6.81 4.78 8.36
C LEU A 78 -6.80 3.27 8.28
N THR A 79 -7.43 2.68 7.26
CA THR A 79 -7.20 1.29 6.91
C THR A 79 -5.94 1.21 6.06
N VAL A 80 -4.83 0.73 6.64
CA VAL A 80 -3.56 0.53 5.95
C VAL A 80 -3.38 -0.95 5.68
N SER A 81 -3.03 -1.33 4.46
CA SER A 81 -2.77 -2.71 4.07
C SER A 81 -1.58 -2.79 3.09
N ARG A 82 -1.13 -4.00 2.83
CA ARG A 82 -0.19 -4.30 1.76
C ARG A 82 -0.81 -5.37 0.87
N THR A 83 -0.64 -5.20 -0.42
CA THR A 83 -1.18 -6.15 -1.40
C THR A 83 -0.17 -6.43 -2.51
N SER A 84 -0.34 -7.54 -3.23
CA SER A 84 0.52 -7.92 -4.35
C SER A 84 -0.20 -8.91 -5.25
N LEU A 85 0.09 -8.87 -6.55
CA LEU A 85 -0.31 -9.93 -7.50
C LEU A 85 0.44 -11.25 -7.22
N LYS A 86 1.66 -11.15 -6.65
CA LYS A 86 2.46 -12.29 -6.20
C LYS A 86 2.48 -12.31 -4.68
N THR A 87 1.44 -12.88 -4.06
CA THR A 87 1.27 -12.86 -2.61
C THR A 87 2.06 -13.97 -1.92
N ARG A 88 2.71 -13.63 -0.81
CA ARG A 88 3.28 -14.58 0.16
C ARG A 88 2.28 -14.86 1.27
N ASN A 89 1.76 -13.83 1.91
CA ASN A 89 0.76 -13.96 2.96
C ASN A 89 -0.65 -13.82 2.37
N LYS A 90 -1.52 -14.80 2.60
CA LYS A 90 -2.92 -14.78 2.12
C LYS A 90 -3.72 -13.55 2.54
N LYS A 91 -3.36 -12.92 3.68
CA LYS A 91 -3.98 -11.66 4.15
C LYS A 91 -3.69 -10.46 3.25
N ASN A 92 -2.75 -10.60 2.32
CA ASN A 92 -2.36 -9.56 1.36
C ASN A 92 -2.88 -9.86 -0.06
N ILE A 93 -3.85 -10.74 -0.21
CA ILE A 93 -4.49 -10.99 -1.51
C ILE A 93 -5.25 -9.73 -1.92
N PRO A 94 -5.05 -9.22 -3.15
CA PRO A 94 -5.70 -8.01 -3.61
C PRO A 94 -7.20 -8.24 -3.84
N ASP A 95 -8.01 -7.21 -3.54
CA ASP A 95 -9.36 -7.12 -4.05
C ASP A 95 -9.37 -6.69 -5.54
N ASP A 96 -10.54 -6.63 -6.17
CA ASP A 96 -10.68 -6.31 -7.60
C ASP A 96 -10.11 -4.92 -7.96
N TRP A 97 -10.29 -3.93 -7.09
CA TRP A 97 -9.77 -2.58 -7.28
C TRP A 97 -8.24 -2.55 -7.17
N GLU A 98 -7.68 -3.22 -6.17
CA GLU A 98 -6.24 -3.37 -5.97
C GLU A 98 -5.60 -4.15 -7.12
N GLN A 99 -6.23 -5.24 -7.58
CA GLN A 99 -5.74 -6.05 -8.68
C GLN A 99 -5.64 -5.24 -9.98
N LYS A 100 -6.67 -4.45 -10.30
CA LYS A 100 -6.66 -3.53 -11.46
C LYS A 100 -5.54 -2.51 -11.34
N SER A 101 -5.41 -1.87 -10.18
CA SER A 101 -4.37 -0.87 -9.92
C SER A 101 -2.96 -1.44 -10.04
N LEU A 102 -2.71 -2.62 -9.48
CA LEU A 102 -1.43 -3.32 -9.56
C LEU A 102 -1.08 -3.73 -11.01
N SER A 103 -2.08 -4.14 -11.80
CA SER A 103 -1.89 -4.46 -13.21
C SER A 103 -1.49 -3.22 -14.03
N VAL A 104 -2.12 -2.07 -13.76
CA VAL A 104 -1.74 -0.79 -14.38
C VAL A 104 -0.30 -0.41 -14.01
N PHE A 105 0.08 -0.49 -12.73
CA PHE A 105 1.47 -0.20 -12.31
C PHE A 105 2.48 -1.13 -12.96
N THR A 106 2.13 -2.40 -13.16
CA THR A 106 2.99 -3.35 -13.87
C THR A 106 3.21 -2.92 -15.31
N ALA A 107 2.15 -2.51 -16.02
CA ALA A 107 2.24 -2.02 -17.39
C ALA A 107 3.06 -0.72 -17.49
N GLN A 108 2.84 0.23 -16.58
CA GLN A 108 3.60 1.48 -16.49
C GLN A 108 5.10 1.22 -16.25
N HIS A 109 5.41 0.29 -15.35
CA HIS A 109 6.80 -0.08 -15.07
C HIS A 109 7.49 -0.71 -16.28
N ILE A 110 6.80 -1.59 -17.01
CA ILE A 110 7.29 -2.18 -18.26
C ILE A 110 7.52 -1.09 -19.32
N ALA A 111 6.66 -0.07 -19.36
CA ALA A 111 6.80 1.09 -20.24
C ALA A 111 7.93 2.06 -19.82
N GLY A 112 8.63 1.80 -18.73
CA GLY A 112 9.78 2.59 -18.24
C GLY A 112 9.41 3.75 -17.31
N GLU A 113 8.17 3.82 -16.83
CA GLU A 113 7.80 4.83 -15.85
C GLU A 113 8.51 4.60 -14.49
N GLU A 114 8.86 5.69 -13.82
CA GLU A 114 9.53 5.62 -12.51
C GLU A 114 8.55 5.26 -11.39
N ILE A 115 8.81 4.17 -10.69
CA ILE A 115 7.99 3.65 -9.57
C ILE A 115 7.67 4.74 -8.53
N LYS A 116 8.61 5.64 -8.24
CA LYS A 116 8.40 6.72 -7.26
C LYS A 116 7.26 7.67 -7.60
N ASN A 117 6.94 7.83 -8.89
CA ASN A 117 5.90 8.72 -9.41
C ASN A 117 4.53 8.04 -9.52
N MET A 118 4.50 6.70 -9.48
CA MET A 118 3.26 5.93 -9.62
C MET A 118 2.43 6.01 -8.35
N TYR A 119 1.17 6.30 -8.50
CA TYR A 119 0.12 6.14 -7.49
C TYR A 119 -1.24 6.19 -8.18
N PHE A 120 -2.24 5.62 -7.54
CA PHE A 120 -3.62 5.74 -7.98
C PHE A 120 -4.52 6.02 -6.76
N HIS A 121 -5.57 6.80 -6.95
CA HIS A 121 -6.57 7.06 -5.94
C HIS A 121 -7.94 7.28 -6.56
N GLU A 122 -8.96 6.92 -5.81
CA GLU A 122 -10.34 7.04 -6.23
C GLU A 122 -11.26 7.15 -5.01
N ILE A 123 -12.40 7.80 -5.17
CA ILE A 123 -13.51 7.72 -4.22
C ILE A 123 -14.43 6.62 -4.71
N VAL A 124 -14.51 5.52 -3.97
CA VAL A 124 -15.40 4.40 -4.26
C VAL A 124 -16.63 4.46 -3.36
N THR A 125 -17.79 4.05 -3.88
CA THR A 125 -19.01 3.89 -3.09
C THR A 125 -19.14 2.42 -2.71
N THR A 126 -19.29 2.15 -1.42
CA THR A 126 -19.50 0.79 -0.92
C THR A 126 -20.94 0.31 -1.12
N ASN A 127 -21.18 -0.96 -0.88
CA ASN A 127 -22.53 -1.53 -0.92
C ASN A 127 -23.49 -0.87 0.11
N ASN A 128 -22.95 -0.30 1.18
CA ASN A 128 -23.72 0.44 2.19
C ASN A 128 -23.92 1.93 1.83
N ASN A 129 -23.56 2.32 0.62
CA ASN A 129 -23.60 3.71 0.12
C ASN A 129 -22.63 4.68 0.83
N ASP A 130 -21.61 4.15 1.53
CA ASP A 130 -20.55 4.96 2.11
C ASP A 130 -19.51 5.34 1.04
N ARG A 131 -19.03 6.56 1.07
CA ARG A 131 -17.96 7.04 0.19
C ARG A 131 -16.62 6.86 0.87
N ILE A 132 -15.75 6.05 0.28
CA ILE A 132 -14.42 5.75 0.80
C ILE A 132 -13.37 6.26 -0.18
N TYR A 133 -12.43 7.07 0.31
CA TYR A 133 -11.24 7.44 -0.44
C TYR A 133 -10.24 6.28 -0.38
N ARG A 134 -9.89 5.72 -1.53
CA ARG A 134 -8.86 4.68 -1.67
C ARG A 134 -7.63 5.26 -2.33
N PHE A 135 -6.47 4.86 -1.82
CA PHE A 135 -5.17 5.26 -2.35
C PHE A 135 -4.23 4.06 -2.39
N ILE A 136 -3.54 3.86 -3.49
CA ILE A 136 -2.54 2.79 -3.66
C ILE A 136 -1.29 3.34 -4.31
N LYS A 137 -0.12 2.83 -3.88
CA LYS A 137 1.17 3.20 -4.41
C LYS A 137 2.12 2.00 -4.39
N PRO A 138 2.91 1.77 -5.46
CA PRO A 138 3.90 0.71 -5.46
C PRO A 138 4.98 0.93 -4.38
N ILE A 139 5.44 -0.17 -3.78
CA ILE A 139 6.57 -0.19 -2.86
C ILE A 139 7.81 -0.65 -3.63
N PRO A 140 8.84 0.19 -3.80
CA PRO A 140 10.05 -0.21 -4.49
C PRO A 140 10.82 -1.26 -3.68
N MET A 141 11.29 -2.31 -4.37
CA MET A 141 12.05 -3.39 -3.75
C MET A 141 13.51 -2.97 -3.58
N GLY A 142 13.94 -2.77 -2.34
CA GLY A 142 15.34 -2.52 -2.00
C GLY A 142 16.18 -3.82 -1.92
N LYS A 143 17.51 -3.70 -1.91
CA LYS A 143 18.43 -4.86 -1.86
C LYS A 143 18.10 -5.82 -0.72
N VAL A 144 17.82 -5.31 0.48
CA VAL A 144 17.45 -6.14 1.64
C VAL A 144 16.17 -6.93 1.42
N CYS A 145 15.22 -6.39 0.67
CA CYS A 145 13.95 -7.06 0.38
C CYS A 145 14.14 -8.24 -0.59
N LEU A 146 15.07 -8.08 -1.55
CA LEU A 146 15.38 -9.10 -2.57
C LEU A 146 15.98 -10.37 -1.97
N THR A 147 16.51 -10.35 -0.76
CA THR A 147 16.98 -11.54 -0.05
C THR A 147 15.86 -12.59 0.09
N CYS A 148 14.63 -12.13 0.35
CA CYS A 148 13.46 -13.01 0.52
C CYS A 148 12.45 -12.92 -0.62
N HIS A 149 12.48 -11.84 -1.44
CA HIS A 149 11.54 -11.57 -2.53
C HIS A 149 12.23 -11.53 -3.91
N GLY A 150 13.43 -12.05 -4.04
CA GLY A 150 14.18 -12.12 -5.29
C GLY A 150 14.12 -13.50 -5.93
N SER A 151 14.70 -13.60 -7.12
CA SER A 151 14.84 -14.87 -7.85
C SER A 151 16.04 -15.72 -7.39
N ASN A 152 16.93 -15.15 -6.58
CA ASN A 152 18.14 -15.84 -6.10
C ASN A 152 18.09 -15.99 -4.56
N ILE A 153 17.26 -16.92 -4.10
CA ILE A 153 17.05 -17.23 -2.68
C ILE A 153 17.84 -18.51 -2.34
N SER A 154 18.55 -18.51 -1.18
CA SER A 154 19.27 -19.71 -0.73
C SER A 154 18.30 -20.87 -0.46
N ALA A 155 18.77 -22.11 -0.64
CA ALA A 155 17.95 -23.31 -0.46
C ALA A 155 17.29 -23.37 0.94
N ASP A 156 18.06 -23.06 2.00
CA ASP A 156 17.55 -23.09 3.38
C ASP A 156 16.44 -22.04 3.59
N LEU A 157 16.63 -20.84 3.05
CA LEU A 157 15.64 -19.79 3.15
C LEU A 157 14.37 -20.12 2.32
N ALA A 158 14.55 -20.70 1.13
CA ALA A 158 13.43 -21.18 0.31
C ALA A 158 12.62 -22.28 1.01
N HIS A 159 13.31 -23.22 1.67
CA HIS A 159 12.65 -24.24 2.48
C HIS A 159 11.84 -23.62 3.62
N LYS A 160 12.43 -22.67 4.36
CA LYS A 160 11.74 -21.97 5.46
C LYS A 160 10.58 -21.10 4.98
N ILE A 161 10.70 -20.47 3.82
CA ILE A 161 9.58 -19.77 3.18
C ILE A 161 8.43 -20.73 2.92
N LYS A 162 8.71 -21.91 2.35
CA LYS A 162 7.69 -22.91 2.04
C LYS A 162 7.02 -23.46 3.28
N GLU A 163 7.75 -23.63 4.37
CA GLU A 163 7.20 -24.04 5.68
C GLU A 163 6.21 -22.99 6.22
N LEU A 164 6.60 -21.71 6.26
CA LEU A 164 5.79 -20.64 6.82
C LEU A 164 4.65 -20.18 5.90
N TYR A 165 4.84 -20.32 4.60
CA TYR A 165 3.94 -19.84 3.55
C TYR A 165 3.76 -20.91 2.46
N PRO A 166 2.98 -21.97 2.70
CA PRO A 166 2.80 -23.07 1.75
C PRO A 166 2.33 -22.63 0.36
N ASP A 167 1.57 -21.54 0.30
CA ASP A 167 1.00 -20.99 -0.94
C ASP A 167 1.75 -19.76 -1.47
N ASP A 168 3.04 -19.61 -1.08
CA ASP A 168 3.87 -18.47 -1.53
C ASP A 168 3.95 -18.38 -3.06
N LYS A 169 3.70 -17.16 -3.57
CA LYS A 169 3.82 -16.80 -4.98
C LYS A 169 4.80 -15.64 -5.21
N ALA A 170 5.51 -15.21 -4.16
CA ALA A 170 6.32 -13.99 -4.17
C ALA A 170 7.79 -14.22 -4.57
N VAL A 171 8.14 -15.40 -5.04
CA VAL A 171 9.44 -15.80 -5.60
C VAL A 171 9.31 -16.17 -7.06
#